data_2867a38a2d8739fc7d9c6288067288ac
#
_entry.id   2867a38a2d8739fc7d9c6288067288ac
#
_cell.length_a   1.000
_cell.length_b   1.000
_cell.length_c   1.000
_cell.angle_alpha   90.00
_cell.angle_beta   90.00
_cell.angle_gamma   90.00
#
_symmetry.space_group_name_H-M   'P 1'
#
loop_
_entity.id
_entity.type
_entity.pdbx_description
1 polymer ?
#
loop_
_entity_poly.entity_id
_entity_poly.type
_entity_poly.pdbx_seq_one_letter_code
_entity_poly.pdbx_strand_id
1 'polypeptide(L)'
;MRNRFDRQLLELNNELIQMGSLIEQAIEMGISALVKQDVEKAEQAIKFDVEVDEQEKTIEALCMKLLLQQQPVAKDLRLISAALKMITDMERIGDHAADISEMTILMADSDYEKSAINMEVIKEMAKETTDMVIKSVDAFVNKDLELARWVINRDDVVDDLFDSFRKELIQKINENVKNGEMATDMLMVAKYFERIGDHATNIAEWVIYSITGKHEDELILRKLFPYRHKKGMLKDS
;
A
#
# COMPACT_ATOMS: atom_id res chain seq x y z
N MET A 1 -12.89 -31.05 -11.31
CA MET A 1 -13.30 -29.67 -10.96
C MET A 1 -12.29 -29.01 -9.99
N ARG A 2 -11.96 -29.62 -8.84
CA ARG A 2 -11.02 -29.04 -7.85
C ARG A 2 -9.63 -28.71 -8.41
N ASN A 3 -9.01 -29.57 -9.20
CA ASN A 3 -7.70 -29.33 -9.84
C ASN A 3 -7.68 -28.14 -10.81
N ARG A 4 -8.82 -27.71 -11.34
CA ARG A 4 -8.90 -26.51 -12.18
C ARG A 4 -9.00 -25.26 -11.31
N PHE A 5 -9.76 -25.32 -10.24
CA PHE A 5 -9.87 -24.24 -9.27
C PHE A 5 -8.52 -23.95 -8.57
N ASP A 6 -7.84 -24.99 -8.11
CA ASP A 6 -6.53 -24.87 -7.47
C ASP A 6 -5.49 -24.23 -8.41
N ARG A 7 -5.51 -24.56 -9.72
CA ARG A 7 -4.66 -23.91 -10.72
C ARG A 7 -4.98 -22.43 -10.91
N GLN A 8 -6.26 -22.08 -10.92
CA GLN A 8 -6.68 -20.67 -11.06
C GLN A 8 -6.36 -19.86 -9.80
N LEU A 9 -6.35 -20.45 -8.61
CA LEU A 9 -5.85 -19.80 -7.40
C LEU A 9 -4.33 -19.58 -7.44
N LEU A 10 -3.56 -20.51 -8.00
CA LEU A 10 -2.13 -20.30 -8.24
C LEU A 10 -1.88 -19.18 -9.27
N GLU A 11 -2.68 -19.12 -10.33
CA GLU A 11 -2.67 -18.02 -11.30
C GLU A 11 -2.95 -16.68 -10.59
N LEU A 12 -4.00 -16.60 -9.76
CA LEU A 12 -4.32 -15.40 -8.97
C LEU A 12 -3.15 -14.96 -8.08
N ASN A 13 -2.51 -15.90 -7.38
CA ASN A 13 -1.35 -15.58 -6.55
C ASN A 13 -0.19 -15.03 -7.37
N ASN A 14 0.08 -15.60 -8.55
CA ASN A 14 1.15 -15.12 -9.43
C ASN A 14 0.86 -13.72 -9.97
N GLU A 15 -0.39 -13.44 -10.35
CA GLU A 15 -0.80 -12.11 -10.81
C GLU A 15 -0.68 -11.06 -9.69
N LEU A 16 -1.02 -11.41 -8.45
CA LEU A 16 -0.83 -10.51 -7.29
C LEU A 16 0.65 -10.24 -7.01
N ILE A 17 1.52 -11.25 -7.11
CA ILE A 17 2.97 -11.08 -6.98
C ILE A 17 3.49 -10.15 -8.10
N GLN A 18 3.03 -10.35 -9.33
CA GLN A 18 3.40 -9.50 -10.45
C GLN A 18 2.96 -8.04 -10.21
N MET A 19 1.74 -7.81 -9.73
CA MET A 19 1.27 -6.47 -9.39
C MET A 19 2.12 -5.83 -8.28
N GLY A 20 2.49 -6.60 -7.25
CA GLY A 20 3.42 -6.15 -6.21
C GLY A 20 4.77 -5.71 -6.77
N SER A 21 5.33 -6.47 -7.72
CA SER A 21 6.58 -6.11 -8.39
C SER A 21 6.47 -4.86 -9.28
N LEU A 22 5.33 -4.65 -9.95
CA LEU A 22 5.07 -3.42 -10.71
C LEU A 22 5.02 -2.20 -9.78
N ILE A 23 4.36 -2.32 -8.63
CA ILE A 23 4.28 -1.26 -7.63
C ILE A 23 5.67 -0.94 -7.04
N GLU A 24 6.46 -1.96 -6.70
CA GLU A 24 7.85 -1.77 -6.26
C GLU A 24 8.64 -0.97 -7.29
N GLN A 25 8.54 -1.34 -8.57
CA GLN A 25 9.18 -0.63 -9.66
C GLN A 25 8.67 0.82 -9.81
N ALA A 26 7.36 1.05 -9.67
CA ALA A 26 6.77 2.39 -9.72
C ALA A 26 7.32 3.30 -8.61
N ILE A 27 7.39 2.79 -7.36
CA ILE A 27 7.98 3.52 -6.23
C ILE A 27 9.47 3.80 -6.47
N GLU A 28 10.24 2.82 -6.95
CA GLU A 28 11.67 3.01 -7.26
C GLU A 28 11.90 4.05 -8.34
N MET A 29 11.07 4.06 -9.38
CA MET A 29 11.13 5.07 -10.44
C MET A 29 10.83 6.46 -9.90
N GLY A 30 9.77 6.61 -9.11
CA GLY A 30 9.38 7.87 -8.49
C GLY A 30 10.45 8.43 -7.55
N ILE A 31 10.97 7.62 -6.63
CA ILE A 31 12.04 8.07 -5.71
C ILE A 31 13.36 8.35 -6.45
N SER A 32 13.70 7.57 -7.48
CA SER A 32 14.89 7.82 -8.29
C SER A 32 14.78 9.14 -9.07
N ALA A 33 13.62 9.45 -9.63
CA ALA A 33 13.35 10.70 -10.31
C ALA A 33 13.44 11.89 -9.34
N LEU A 34 12.81 11.77 -8.17
CA LEU A 34 12.81 12.80 -7.13
C LEU A 34 14.24 13.12 -6.62
N VAL A 35 15.00 12.10 -6.25
CA VAL A 35 16.36 12.27 -5.71
C VAL A 35 17.31 12.88 -6.74
N LYS A 36 17.18 12.49 -8.00
CA LYS A 36 18.01 12.99 -9.11
C LYS A 36 17.47 14.26 -9.74
N GLN A 37 16.22 14.64 -9.40
CA GLN A 37 15.49 15.74 -10.01
C GLN A 37 15.41 15.61 -11.55
N ASP A 38 15.12 14.40 -11.99
CA ASP A 38 15.12 13.97 -13.37
C ASP A 38 13.67 13.97 -13.90
N VAL A 39 13.31 15.06 -14.59
CA VAL A 39 11.95 15.25 -15.13
C VAL A 39 11.59 14.17 -16.15
N GLU A 40 12.54 13.74 -16.99
CA GLU A 40 12.29 12.71 -18.00
C GLU A 40 11.95 11.37 -17.34
N LYS A 41 12.67 11.01 -16.26
CA LYS A 41 12.33 9.83 -15.46
C LYS A 41 11.01 9.94 -14.74
N ALA A 42 10.68 11.14 -14.23
CA ALA A 42 9.39 11.38 -13.60
C ALA A 42 8.23 11.16 -14.59
N GLU A 43 8.36 11.69 -15.83
CA GLU A 43 7.38 11.43 -16.90
C GLU A 43 7.27 9.94 -17.27
N GLN A 44 8.36 9.20 -17.23
CA GLN A 44 8.34 7.76 -17.46
C GLN A 44 7.63 7.01 -16.32
N ALA A 45 7.86 7.42 -15.07
CA ALA A 45 7.20 6.84 -13.91
C ALA A 45 5.68 7.07 -13.92
N ILE A 46 5.23 8.27 -14.29
CA ILE A 46 3.79 8.56 -14.46
C ILE A 46 3.17 7.68 -15.54
N LYS A 47 3.85 7.48 -16.67
CA LYS A 47 3.35 6.61 -17.73
C LYS A 47 3.34 5.12 -17.34
N PHE A 48 4.20 4.74 -16.42
CA PHE A 48 4.30 3.36 -15.94
C PHE A 48 3.09 2.95 -15.10
N ASP A 49 2.36 3.88 -14.52
CA ASP A 49 1.15 3.64 -13.75
C ASP A 49 0.08 2.86 -14.55
N VAL A 50 0.02 3.06 -15.87
CA VAL A 50 -0.85 2.28 -16.77
C VAL A 50 -0.60 0.76 -16.69
N GLU A 51 0.63 0.32 -16.38
CA GLU A 51 0.96 -1.10 -16.23
C GLU A 51 0.32 -1.67 -14.93
N VAL A 52 0.25 -0.87 -13.88
CA VAL A 52 -0.41 -1.23 -12.61
C VAL A 52 -1.92 -1.35 -12.82
N ASP A 53 -2.53 -0.38 -13.51
CA ASP A 53 -3.95 -0.37 -13.88
C ASP A 53 -4.38 -1.59 -14.71
N GLU A 54 -3.57 -1.92 -15.72
CA GLU A 54 -3.86 -3.09 -16.58
C GLU A 54 -3.71 -4.40 -15.79
N GLN A 55 -2.80 -4.45 -14.83
CA GLN A 55 -2.63 -5.60 -13.95
C GLN A 55 -3.82 -5.73 -12.98
N GLU A 56 -4.34 -4.62 -12.42
CA GLU A 56 -5.56 -4.62 -11.62
C GLU A 56 -6.73 -5.25 -12.40
N LYS A 57 -7.00 -4.76 -13.62
CA LYS A 57 -8.07 -5.28 -14.49
C LYS A 57 -7.90 -6.76 -14.80
N THR A 58 -6.66 -7.22 -14.98
CA THR A 58 -6.34 -8.63 -15.22
C THR A 58 -6.72 -9.50 -14.03
N ILE A 59 -6.37 -9.06 -12.82
CA ILE A 59 -6.68 -9.77 -11.57
C ILE A 59 -8.19 -9.72 -11.30
N GLU A 60 -8.83 -8.57 -11.50
CA GLU A 60 -10.29 -8.44 -11.36
C GLU A 60 -11.04 -9.45 -12.27
N ALA A 61 -10.67 -9.51 -13.57
CA ALA A 61 -11.26 -10.44 -14.51
C ALA A 61 -11.05 -11.91 -14.10
N LEU A 62 -9.87 -12.24 -13.55
CA LEU A 62 -9.58 -13.58 -13.03
C LEU A 62 -10.44 -13.90 -11.79
N CYS A 63 -10.59 -12.97 -10.86
CA CYS A 63 -11.45 -13.11 -9.69
C CYS A 63 -12.92 -13.32 -10.10
N MET A 64 -13.42 -12.52 -11.02
CA MET A 64 -14.80 -12.68 -11.55
C MET A 64 -14.99 -14.04 -12.22
N LYS A 65 -14.01 -14.53 -12.98
CA LYS A 65 -14.03 -15.86 -13.60
C LYS A 65 -14.07 -16.98 -12.54
N LEU A 66 -13.29 -16.84 -11.45
CA LEU A 66 -13.33 -17.78 -10.32
C LEU A 66 -14.70 -17.83 -9.65
N LEU A 67 -15.31 -16.67 -9.40
CA LEU A 67 -16.66 -16.58 -8.80
C LEU A 67 -17.73 -17.22 -9.67
N LEU A 68 -17.71 -16.96 -10.98
CA LEU A 68 -18.76 -17.40 -11.91
C LEU A 68 -18.66 -18.89 -12.27
N GLN A 69 -17.44 -19.41 -12.44
CA GLN A 69 -17.26 -20.74 -13.04
C GLN A 69 -17.11 -21.88 -12.04
N GLN A 70 -16.75 -21.59 -10.78
CA GLN A 70 -16.28 -22.63 -9.86
C GLN A 70 -17.18 -22.88 -8.64
N GLN A 71 -18.22 -22.07 -8.44
CA GLN A 71 -19.11 -22.15 -7.26
C GLN A 71 -18.27 -22.27 -5.95
N PRO A 72 -17.44 -21.26 -5.63
CA PRO A 72 -16.50 -21.34 -4.52
C PRO A 72 -17.23 -21.55 -3.18
N VAL A 73 -16.67 -22.41 -2.32
CA VAL A 73 -17.17 -22.56 -0.95
C VAL A 73 -16.79 -21.36 -0.09
N ALA A 74 -17.42 -21.18 1.06
CA ALA A 74 -17.28 -19.98 1.90
C ALA A 74 -15.83 -19.51 2.13
N LYS A 75 -14.86 -20.43 2.28
CA LYS A 75 -13.44 -20.12 2.46
C LYS A 75 -12.81 -19.54 1.17
N ASP A 76 -13.13 -20.15 0.03
CA ASP A 76 -12.61 -19.72 -1.26
C ASP A 76 -13.22 -18.38 -1.67
N LEU A 77 -14.51 -18.18 -1.34
CA LEU A 77 -15.21 -16.92 -1.57
C LEU A 77 -14.56 -15.76 -0.79
N ARG A 78 -14.17 -15.98 0.49
CA ARG A 78 -13.48 -14.97 1.29
C ARG A 78 -12.13 -14.59 0.69
N LEU A 79 -11.36 -15.58 0.22
CA LEU A 79 -10.04 -15.36 -0.38
C LEU A 79 -10.16 -14.52 -1.66
N ILE A 80 -11.11 -14.85 -2.55
CA ILE A 80 -11.32 -14.08 -3.79
C ILE A 80 -11.84 -12.67 -3.46
N SER A 81 -12.75 -12.55 -2.48
CA SER A 81 -13.27 -11.24 -2.05
C SER A 81 -12.17 -10.35 -1.43
N ALA A 82 -11.25 -10.93 -0.65
CA ALA A 82 -10.11 -10.21 -0.14
C ALA A 82 -9.17 -9.76 -1.26
N ALA A 83 -8.87 -10.64 -2.23
CA ALA A 83 -8.06 -10.27 -3.40
C ALA A 83 -8.64 -9.09 -4.18
N LEU A 84 -9.96 -9.07 -4.43
CA LEU A 84 -10.65 -7.95 -5.09
C LEU A 84 -10.52 -6.63 -4.32
N LYS A 85 -10.45 -6.67 -3.00
CA LYS A 85 -10.24 -5.49 -2.17
C LYS A 85 -8.76 -5.04 -2.18
N MET A 86 -7.87 -6.02 -2.09
CA MET A 86 -6.42 -5.76 -2.12
C MET A 86 -5.98 -5.06 -3.40
N ILE A 87 -6.47 -5.49 -4.57
CA ILE A 87 -6.04 -4.89 -5.85
C ILE A 87 -6.43 -3.42 -5.96
N THR A 88 -7.56 -3.01 -5.36
CA THR A 88 -7.94 -1.59 -5.30
C THR A 88 -6.96 -0.77 -4.44
N ASP A 89 -6.53 -1.31 -3.27
CA ASP A 89 -5.50 -0.66 -2.48
C ASP A 89 -4.13 -0.67 -3.21
N MET A 90 -3.82 -1.72 -3.97
CA MET A 90 -2.61 -1.83 -4.76
C MET A 90 -2.58 -0.82 -5.91
N GLU A 91 -3.69 -0.60 -6.62
CA GLU A 91 -3.82 0.44 -7.65
C GLU A 91 -3.60 1.83 -7.03
N ARG A 92 -4.20 2.13 -5.86
CA ARG A 92 -3.96 3.39 -5.14
C ARG A 92 -2.50 3.63 -4.77
N ILE A 93 -1.75 2.58 -4.47
CA ILE A 93 -0.31 2.69 -4.23
C ILE A 93 0.41 3.11 -5.52
N GLY A 94 0.03 2.56 -6.68
CA GLY A 94 0.51 2.97 -8.00
C GLY A 94 0.23 4.46 -8.27
N ASP A 95 -1.03 4.89 -8.09
CA ASP A 95 -1.44 6.30 -8.17
C ASP A 95 -0.50 7.21 -7.35
N HIS A 96 -0.24 6.84 -6.08
CA HIS A 96 0.61 7.67 -5.22
C HIS A 96 2.08 7.67 -5.62
N ALA A 97 2.59 6.60 -6.24
CA ALA A 97 3.93 6.60 -6.82
C ALA A 97 4.01 7.54 -8.04
N ALA A 98 2.96 7.60 -8.85
CA ALA A 98 2.82 8.58 -9.94
C ALA A 98 2.72 10.00 -9.41
N ASP A 99 1.91 10.26 -8.36
CA ASP A 99 1.78 11.56 -7.68
C ASP A 99 3.16 12.09 -7.20
N ILE A 100 4.02 11.23 -6.63
CA ILE A 100 5.39 11.59 -6.21
C ILE A 100 6.21 12.05 -7.43
N SER A 101 6.00 11.42 -8.58
CA SER A 101 6.68 11.79 -9.83
C SER A 101 6.14 13.12 -10.38
N GLU A 102 4.85 13.38 -10.29
CA GLU A 102 4.25 14.68 -10.63
C GLU A 102 4.82 15.81 -9.77
N MET A 103 4.97 15.58 -8.45
CA MET A 103 5.64 16.52 -7.55
C MET A 103 7.09 16.80 -7.97
N THR A 104 7.81 15.80 -8.47
CA THR A 104 9.18 15.98 -8.99
C THR A 104 9.20 16.96 -10.18
N ILE A 105 8.26 16.84 -11.09
CA ILE A 105 8.13 17.76 -12.24
C ILE A 105 7.79 19.17 -11.77
N LEU A 106 6.84 19.30 -10.85
CA LEU A 106 6.43 20.59 -10.28
C LEU A 106 7.62 21.30 -9.61
N MET A 107 8.42 20.57 -8.85
CA MET A 107 9.58 21.09 -8.14
C MET A 107 10.75 21.44 -9.07
N ALA A 108 10.82 20.87 -10.28
CA ALA A 108 11.92 21.11 -11.21
C ALA A 108 11.96 22.56 -11.72
N ASP A 109 10.78 23.20 -11.84
CA ASP A 109 10.62 24.58 -12.32
C ASP A 109 10.81 25.63 -11.22
N SER A 110 11.04 25.21 -9.98
CA SER A 110 11.14 26.10 -8.82
C SER A 110 12.57 26.58 -8.56
N ASP A 111 12.75 27.88 -8.18
CA ASP A 111 14.04 28.54 -7.94
C ASP A 111 14.62 28.30 -6.53
N TYR A 112 14.17 27.28 -5.78
CA TYR A 112 14.65 27.09 -4.42
C TYR A 112 15.93 26.26 -4.30
N GLU A 113 16.64 26.47 -3.20
CA GLU A 113 17.90 25.80 -2.93
C GLU A 113 17.68 24.32 -2.51
N LYS A 114 17.83 23.43 -3.49
CA LYS A 114 17.53 22.00 -3.39
C LYS A 114 18.33 21.23 -2.34
N SER A 115 19.44 21.80 -1.86
CA SER A 115 20.34 21.22 -0.84
C SER A 115 19.80 21.34 0.60
N ALA A 116 18.71 22.07 0.81
CA ALA A 116 18.21 22.40 2.15
C ALA A 116 17.44 21.27 2.85
N ILE A 117 17.02 20.21 2.13
CA ILE A 117 16.19 19.13 2.65
C ILE A 117 16.98 17.83 2.85
N ASN A 118 16.68 17.16 3.95
CA ASN A 118 17.21 15.84 4.25
C ASN A 118 16.45 14.74 3.46
N MET A 119 16.96 14.40 2.27
CA MET A 119 16.36 13.36 1.44
C MET A 119 16.50 11.94 2.01
N GLU A 120 17.30 11.72 3.05
CA GLU A 120 17.46 10.39 3.67
C GLU A 120 16.16 9.92 4.34
N VAL A 121 15.41 10.84 4.97
CA VAL A 121 14.10 10.49 5.58
C VAL A 121 13.11 10.04 4.49
N ILE A 122 13.06 10.72 3.35
CA ILE A 122 12.20 10.35 2.23
C ILE A 122 12.60 8.98 1.64
N LYS A 123 13.90 8.72 1.50
CA LYS A 123 14.39 7.40 1.06
C LYS A 123 14.03 6.30 2.06
N GLU A 124 14.09 6.58 3.36
CA GLU A 124 13.70 5.64 4.38
C GLU A 124 12.19 5.36 4.35
N MET A 125 11.36 6.39 4.23
CA MET A 125 9.91 6.22 4.03
C MET A 125 9.61 5.36 2.79
N ALA A 126 10.25 5.64 1.65
CA ALA A 126 10.10 4.86 0.44
C ALA A 126 10.47 3.38 0.65
N LYS A 127 11.58 3.11 1.34
CA LYS A 127 12.03 1.75 1.65
C LYS A 127 11.04 1.03 2.57
N GLU A 128 10.60 1.69 3.64
CA GLU A 128 9.68 1.09 4.62
C GLU A 128 8.33 0.77 3.98
N THR A 129 7.77 1.71 3.21
CA THR A 129 6.48 1.49 2.53
C THR A 129 6.56 0.42 1.45
N THR A 130 7.65 0.36 0.66
CA THR A 130 7.89 -0.73 -0.30
C THR A 130 7.94 -2.09 0.40
N ASP A 131 8.66 -2.18 1.52
CA ASP A 131 8.76 -3.40 2.33
C ASP A 131 7.39 -3.84 2.87
N MET A 132 6.55 -2.88 3.32
CA MET A 132 5.18 -3.15 3.76
C MET A 132 4.32 -3.71 2.62
N VAL A 133 4.38 -3.11 1.42
CA VAL A 133 3.61 -3.58 0.25
C VAL A 133 4.00 -5.01 -0.11
N ILE A 134 5.28 -5.29 -0.32
CA ILE A 134 5.75 -6.63 -0.71
C ILE A 134 5.35 -7.66 0.34
N LYS A 135 5.56 -7.37 1.62
CA LYS A 135 5.21 -8.29 2.71
C LYS A 135 3.70 -8.49 2.88
N SER A 136 2.88 -7.50 2.54
CA SER A 136 1.42 -7.68 2.57
C SER A 136 0.95 -8.66 1.48
N VAL A 137 1.54 -8.61 0.28
CA VAL A 137 1.28 -9.57 -0.80
C VAL A 137 1.79 -10.96 -0.43
N ASP A 138 3.02 -11.06 0.09
CA ASP A 138 3.60 -12.32 0.57
C ASP A 138 2.75 -12.96 1.67
N ALA A 139 2.24 -12.17 2.60
CA ALA A 139 1.35 -12.63 3.66
C ALA A 139 0.05 -13.23 3.08
N PHE A 140 -0.50 -12.67 2.03
CA PHE A 140 -1.67 -13.21 1.34
C PHE A 140 -1.35 -14.56 0.68
N VAL A 141 -0.30 -14.60 -0.14
CA VAL A 141 0.10 -15.79 -0.90
C VAL A 141 0.42 -16.96 0.02
N ASN A 142 1.17 -16.70 1.10
CA ASN A 142 1.61 -17.72 2.05
C ASN A 142 0.59 -17.96 3.18
N LYS A 143 -0.49 -17.18 3.27
CA LYS A 143 -1.48 -17.18 4.36
C LYS A 143 -0.83 -16.99 5.72
N ASP A 144 0.10 -16.06 5.80
CA ASP A 144 0.92 -15.77 6.98
C ASP A 144 0.31 -14.63 7.80
N LEU A 145 -0.34 -14.99 8.92
CA LEU A 145 -0.95 -14.04 9.85
C LEU A 145 0.08 -13.17 10.58
N GLU A 146 1.23 -13.72 10.90
CA GLU A 146 2.26 -12.99 11.65
C GLU A 146 2.92 -11.94 10.74
N LEU A 147 3.13 -12.29 9.48
CA LEU A 147 3.63 -11.34 8.49
C LEU A 147 2.62 -10.21 8.22
N ALA A 148 1.32 -10.52 8.12
CA ALA A 148 0.28 -9.51 7.99
C ALA A 148 0.25 -8.56 9.19
N ARG A 149 0.36 -9.07 10.43
CA ARG A 149 0.45 -8.24 11.63
C ARG A 149 1.72 -7.41 11.70
N TRP A 150 2.83 -7.96 11.20
CA TRP A 150 4.07 -7.20 11.10
C TRP A 150 3.87 -5.97 10.22
N VAL A 151 3.17 -6.08 9.08
CA VAL A 151 2.87 -4.94 8.20
C VAL A 151 2.06 -3.87 8.95
N ILE A 152 0.98 -4.28 9.63
CA ILE A 152 0.13 -3.35 10.40
C ILE A 152 0.94 -2.61 11.48
N ASN A 153 1.79 -3.31 12.21
CA ASN A 153 2.62 -2.69 13.24
C ASN A 153 3.77 -1.82 12.66
N ARG A 154 4.13 -2.03 11.38
CA ARG A 154 5.19 -1.26 10.73
C ARG A 154 4.73 0.14 10.32
N ASP A 155 3.44 0.35 10.20
CA ASP A 155 2.81 1.63 9.90
C ASP A 155 3.22 2.73 10.90
N ASP A 156 3.28 2.42 12.20
CA ASP A 156 3.77 3.33 13.23
C ASP A 156 5.15 3.93 12.91
N VAL A 157 6.01 3.16 12.23
CA VAL A 157 7.36 3.64 11.84
C VAL A 157 7.27 4.66 10.71
N VAL A 158 6.38 4.44 9.74
CA VAL A 158 6.14 5.38 8.64
C VAL A 158 5.54 6.68 9.17
N ASP A 159 4.60 6.58 10.10
CA ASP A 159 3.98 7.72 10.79
C ASP A 159 5.01 8.54 11.58
N ASP A 160 5.89 7.89 12.32
CA ASP A 160 6.96 8.55 13.07
C ASP A 160 7.96 9.27 12.13
N LEU A 161 8.30 8.65 10.99
CA LEU A 161 9.15 9.28 9.97
C LEU A 161 8.47 10.51 9.36
N PHE A 162 7.17 10.40 9.01
CA PHE A 162 6.38 11.52 8.51
C PHE A 162 6.33 12.67 9.51
N ASP A 163 6.01 12.39 10.77
CA ASP A 163 5.92 13.40 11.83
C ASP A 163 7.27 14.07 12.12
N SER A 164 8.36 13.32 12.07
CA SER A 164 9.72 13.84 12.22
C SER A 164 10.08 14.77 11.06
N PHE A 165 9.82 14.34 9.83
CA PHE A 165 10.08 15.12 8.62
C PHE A 165 9.25 16.41 8.58
N ARG A 166 7.97 16.33 8.92
CA ARG A 166 7.10 17.51 9.05
C ARG A 166 7.66 18.55 10.02
N LYS A 167 8.18 18.13 11.17
CA LYS A 167 8.83 19.04 12.15
C LYS A 167 10.08 19.69 11.58
N GLU A 168 10.90 18.93 10.84
CA GLU A 168 12.09 19.47 10.15
C GLU A 168 11.69 20.53 9.12
N LEU A 169 10.67 20.27 8.30
CA LEU A 169 10.18 21.22 7.31
C LEU A 169 9.66 22.53 7.93
N ILE A 170 8.92 22.44 9.04
CA ILE A 170 8.47 23.62 9.81
C ILE A 170 9.68 24.44 10.31
N GLN A 171 10.73 23.79 10.80
CA GLN A 171 11.96 24.46 11.21
C GLN A 171 12.63 25.19 10.03
N LYS A 172 12.70 24.56 8.86
CA LYS A 172 13.25 25.16 7.63
C LYS A 172 12.48 26.40 7.19
N ILE A 173 11.15 26.40 7.31
CA ILE A 173 10.32 27.57 7.04
C ILE A 173 10.62 28.71 8.02
N ASN A 174 10.77 28.38 9.33
CA ASN A 174 11.10 29.38 10.35
C ASN A 174 12.51 29.97 10.20
N GLU A 175 13.48 29.19 9.70
CA GLU A 175 14.82 29.67 9.39
C GLU A 175 14.82 30.65 8.21
N ASN A 176 14.02 30.36 7.17
CA ASN A 176 13.85 31.22 6.01
C ASN A 176 12.48 30.99 5.35
N VAL A 177 11.65 32.03 5.36
CA VAL A 177 10.30 31.99 4.75
C VAL A 177 10.32 31.61 3.26
N LYS A 178 11.41 31.86 2.54
CA LYS A 178 11.59 31.45 1.15
C LYS A 178 11.58 29.91 0.96
N ASN A 179 11.84 29.15 2.01
CA ASN A 179 11.76 27.68 2.00
C ASN A 179 10.31 27.16 2.02
N GLY A 180 9.31 28.06 2.15
CA GLY A 180 7.91 27.68 2.36
C GLY A 180 7.33 26.83 1.24
N GLU A 181 7.55 27.22 -0.02
CA GLU A 181 7.06 26.50 -1.20
C GLU A 181 7.66 25.10 -1.25
N MET A 182 9.00 25.00 -1.25
CA MET A 182 9.72 23.74 -1.23
C MET A 182 9.30 22.81 -0.07
N ALA A 183 9.17 23.38 1.14
CA ALA A 183 8.79 22.58 2.31
C ALA A 183 7.35 22.04 2.18
N THR A 184 6.45 22.79 1.54
CA THR A 184 5.08 22.35 1.28
C THR A 184 5.04 21.22 0.25
N ASP A 185 5.82 21.35 -0.83
CA ASP A 185 5.91 20.33 -1.87
C ASP A 185 6.49 19.01 -1.32
N MET A 186 7.57 19.13 -0.54
CA MET A 186 8.18 17.97 0.11
C MET A 186 7.29 17.35 1.18
N LEU A 187 6.44 18.13 1.86
CA LEU A 187 5.43 17.61 2.77
C LEU A 187 4.40 16.77 2.01
N MET A 188 4.01 17.19 0.80
CA MET A 188 3.11 16.40 -0.05
C MET A 188 3.76 15.08 -0.46
N VAL A 189 5.03 15.08 -0.86
CA VAL A 189 5.78 13.85 -1.16
C VAL A 189 5.77 12.89 0.04
N ALA A 190 6.09 13.39 1.24
CA ALA A 190 6.05 12.59 2.46
C ALA A 190 4.64 12.05 2.74
N LYS A 191 3.59 12.85 2.49
CA LYS A 191 2.20 12.41 2.67
C LYS A 191 1.80 11.31 1.69
N TYR A 192 2.32 11.30 0.47
CA TYR A 192 2.09 10.19 -0.46
C TYR A 192 2.73 8.89 0.04
N PHE A 193 3.94 8.94 0.62
CA PHE A 193 4.53 7.74 1.24
C PHE A 193 3.73 7.24 2.44
N GLU A 194 3.27 8.15 3.30
CA GLU A 194 2.40 7.74 4.43
C GLU A 194 1.12 7.06 3.92
N ARG A 195 0.47 7.59 2.86
CA ARG A 195 -0.70 6.95 2.25
C ARG A 195 -0.38 5.58 1.63
N ILE A 196 0.81 5.39 1.06
CA ILE A 196 1.27 4.07 0.60
C ILE A 196 1.32 3.09 1.78
N GLY A 197 1.81 3.52 2.94
CA GLY A 197 1.78 2.75 4.19
C GLY A 197 0.37 2.38 4.62
N ASP A 198 -0.55 3.37 4.67
CA ASP A 198 -1.96 3.16 4.96
C ASP A 198 -2.60 2.07 4.07
N HIS A 199 -2.36 2.14 2.75
CA HIS A 199 -2.89 1.14 1.80
C HIS A 199 -2.25 -0.24 2.00
N ALA A 200 -0.95 -0.32 2.31
CA ALA A 200 -0.30 -1.59 2.64
C ALA A 200 -0.88 -2.21 3.92
N THR A 201 -1.22 -1.39 4.91
CA THR A 201 -1.95 -1.80 6.14
C THR A 201 -3.33 -2.34 5.80
N ASN A 202 -4.11 -1.65 4.94
CA ASN A 202 -5.41 -2.15 4.46
C ASN A 202 -5.27 -3.53 3.79
N ILE A 203 -4.26 -3.72 2.93
CA ILE A 203 -3.98 -5.01 2.30
C ILE A 203 -3.75 -6.09 3.36
N ALA A 204 -2.92 -5.82 4.38
CA ALA A 204 -2.65 -6.75 5.47
C ALA A 204 -3.90 -7.09 6.29
N GLU A 205 -4.81 -6.15 6.53
CA GLU A 205 -6.11 -6.39 7.16
C GLU A 205 -7.00 -7.32 6.33
N TRP A 206 -7.03 -7.15 5.00
CA TRP A 206 -7.72 -8.07 4.10
C TRP A 206 -7.12 -9.47 4.10
N VAL A 207 -5.79 -9.59 4.26
CA VAL A 207 -5.13 -10.88 4.46
C VAL A 207 -5.63 -11.56 5.73
N ILE A 208 -5.66 -10.85 6.86
CA ILE A 208 -6.17 -11.37 8.13
C ILE A 208 -7.63 -11.83 7.98
N TYR A 209 -8.47 -11.00 7.34
CA TYR A 209 -9.87 -11.37 7.06
C TYR A 209 -9.96 -12.63 6.19
N SER A 210 -9.16 -12.78 5.14
CA SER A 210 -9.17 -13.93 4.25
C SER A 210 -8.92 -15.25 4.99
N ILE A 211 -8.02 -15.21 5.98
CA ILE A 211 -7.59 -16.37 6.77
C ILE A 211 -8.57 -16.67 7.91
N THR A 212 -8.93 -15.64 8.69
CA THR A 212 -9.68 -15.77 9.94
C THR A 212 -11.20 -15.67 9.76
N GLY A 213 -11.64 -14.98 8.71
CA GLY A 213 -13.03 -14.60 8.49
C GLY A 213 -13.49 -13.44 9.38
N LYS A 214 -12.57 -12.67 9.98
CA LYS A 214 -12.84 -11.54 10.86
C LYS A 214 -11.87 -10.42 10.58
N HIS A 215 -12.34 -9.18 10.70
CA HIS A 215 -11.47 -8.00 10.68
C HIS A 215 -10.65 -7.91 11.97
N GLU A 216 -9.47 -7.27 11.90
CA GLU A 216 -8.54 -7.20 13.04
C GLU A 216 -9.18 -6.51 14.25
N ASP A 217 -9.97 -5.46 14.05
CA ASP A 217 -10.73 -4.77 15.11
C ASP A 217 -11.64 -5.73 15.90
N GLU A 218 -12.30 -6.66 15.22
CA GLU A 218 -13.13 -7.68 15.88
C GLU A 218 -12.28 -8.67 16.70
N LEU A 219 -11.07 -8.95 16.24
CA LEU A 219 -10.13 -9.83 16.94
C LEU A 219 -9.57 -9.16 18.20
N ILE A 220 -9.22 -7.87 18.11
CA ILE A 220 -8.76 -7.05 19.25
C ILE A 220 -9.87 -6.89 20.28
N LEU A 221 -11.08 -6.50 19.86
CA LEU A 221 -12.23 -6.34 20.76
C LEU A 221 -12.57 -7.65 21.50
N ARG A 222 -12.45 -8.81 20.85
CA ARG A 222 -12.65 -10.10 21.51
C ARG A 222 -11.57 -10.42 22.55
N LYS A 223 -10.31 -10.03 22.32
CA LYS A 223 -9.23 -10.19 23.31
C LYS A 223 -9.44 -9.29 24.52
N LEU A 224 -9.86 -8.04 24.28
CA LEU A 224 -10.07 -7.05 25.37
C LEU A 224 -11.36 -7.28 26.14
N PHE A 225 -12.42 -7.79 25.50
CA PHE A 225 -13.74 -8.00 26.10
C PHE A 225 -14.29 -9.42 25.89
N PRO A 226 -13.66 -10.46 26.44
CA PRO A 226 -14.02 -11.86 26.19
C PRO A 226 -15.46 -12.22 26.63
N TYR A 227 -16.07 -11.42 27.50
CA TYR A 227 -17.43 -11.67 28.03
C TYR A 227 -18.58 -10.99 27.28
N ARG A 228 -18.33 -10.03 26.39
CA ARG A 228 -19.41 -9.29 25.69
C ARG A 228 -20.12 -10.13 24.62
N HIS A 229 -19.49 -11.13 24.06
CA HIS A 229 -20.07 -11.98 23.01
C HIS A 229 -20.88 -13.19 23.52
N LYS A 230 -20.81 -13.54 24.80
CA LYS A 230 -21.65 -14.64 25.35
C LYS A 230 -23.10 -14.26 25.60
N LYS A 231 -23.44 -12.98 25.63
CA LYS A 231 -24.84 -12.53 25.90
C LYS A 231 -25.72 -12.42 24.64
N GLY A 232 -25.18 -12.51 23.44
CA GLY A 232 -25.96 -12.46 22.19
C GLY A 232 -26.54 -13.79 21.73
N MET A 233 -26.07 -14.93 22.30
CA MET A 233 -26.53 -16.28 21.92
C MET A 233 -27.65 -16.85 22.83
N LEU A 234 -28.18 -16.07 23.78
CA LEU A 234 -29.19 -16.53 24.73
C LEU A 234 -30.51 -15.77 24.61
N LYS A 235 -30.87 -15.28 23.42
CA LYS A 235 -32.16 -14.59 23.21
C LYS A 235 -32.99 -15.17 22.07
N ASP A 236 -32.73 -16.38 21.59
CA ASP A 236 -33.63 -17.15 20.73
C ASP A 236 -33.73 -18.59 21.25
N SER A 237 -34.48 -18.76 22.32
CA SER A 237 -35.11 -20.02 22.73
C SER A 237 -36.43 -19.76 23.43
#